data_6a0a6ecb146f8530e6810710eebf6d88
#
_entry.id   6a0a6ecb146f8530e6810710eebf6d88
#
_cell.length_a   1.000
_cell.length_b   1.000
_cell.length_c   1.000
_cell.angle_alpha   90.00
_cell.angle_beta   90.00
_cell.angle_gamma   90.00
#
_symmetry.space_group_name_H-M   'P 1'
#
loop_
_entity.id
_entity.type
_entity.pdbx_description
1 polymer ?
#
loop_
_entity_poly.entity_id
_entity_poly.type
_entity_poly.pdbx_seq_one_letter_code
_entity_poly.pdbx_strand_id
1 'polypeptide(L)'
;KELKFNIDYFYSSFQLRAINTLKLIQDTLRDNKKPIKAWQLNERHYGALTGLNKDEMREKLGDDKILKFRRSWDIKPDPLSRNNPYHPINIDTYKTIPREKIPDTESLKDTYERVMEYYNYSIYNKLLENKNIVISAHGNSIRALCKFLFKLDNQKISLLEIPTGNPLLINLNSKQEITECKYLDKDRAKDLLIF
;
A
#
# COMPACT_ATOMS: atom_id res chain seq x y z
N LYS A 1 -1.12 7.06 -21.31
CA LYS A 1 -0.68 7.68 -22.59
C LYS A 1 -0.72 9.21 -22.56
N GLU A 2 -1.53 9.81 -21.69
CA GLU A 2 -1.60 11.29 -21.53
C GLU A 2 -0.39 11.89 -20.83
N LEU A 3 0.27 11.12 -19.96
CA LEU A 3 1.48 11.54 -19.29
C LEU A 3 2.68 11.28 -20.19
N LYS A 4 3.30 12.35 -20.67
CA LYS A 4 4.42 12.32 -21.64
C LYS A 4 5.79 12.16 -20.95
N PHE A 5 5.93 11.20 -20.03
CA PHE A 5 7.20 10.88 -19.41
C PHE A 5 7.46 9.38 -19.38
N ASN A 6 8.72 9.00 -19.42
CA ASN A 6 9.12 7.60 -19.31
C ASN A 6 9.14 7.18 -17.84
N ILE A 7 8.72 5.94 -17.56
CA ILE A 7 8.87 5.35 -16.24
C ILE A 7 10.25 4.68 -16.16
N ASP A 8 11.02 5.01 -15.13
CA ASP A 8 12.34 4.44 -14.91
C ASP A 8 12.27 3.13 -14.11
N TYR A 9 11.41 3.10 -13.09
CA TYR A 9 11.27 1.95 -12.19
C TYR A 9 9.82 1.58 -11.94
N PHE A 10 9.58 0.27 -11.87
CA PHE A 10 8.29 -0.32 -11.51
C PHE A 10 8.44 -1.11 -10.22
N TYR A 11 7.68 -0.76 -9.21
CA TYR A 11 7.65 -1.44 -7.91
C TYR A 11 6.31 -2.14 -7.69
N SER A 12 6.35 -3.31 -7.07
CA SER A 12 5.15 -4.04 -6.65
C SER A 12 5.36 -4.74 -5.32
N SER A 13 4.25 -5.08 -4.67
CA SER A 13 4.26 -6.03 -3.57
C SER A 13 4.51 -7.47 -4.07
N PHE A 14 4.56 -8.43 -3.13
CA PHE A 14 4.62 -9.87 -3.48
C PHE A 14 3.25 -10.44 -3.85
N GLN A 15 2.16 -9.73 -3.54
CA GLN A 15 0.80 -10.25 -3.73
C GLN A 15 0.34 -10.14 -5.19
N LEU A 16 -0.23 -11.24 -5.71
CA LEU A 16 -0.59 -11.39 -7.14
C LEU A 16 -1.46 -10.25 -7.69
N ARG A 17 -2.42 -9.74 -6.91
CA ARG A 17 -3.29 -8.65 -7.37
C ARG A 17 -2.52 -7.37 -7.72
N ALA A 18 -1.47 -7.03 -6.95
CA ALA A 18 -0.63 -5.88 -7.25
C ALA A 18 0.31 -6.15 -8.42
N ILE A 19 0.88 -7.36 -8.49
CA ILE A 19 1.73 -7.80 -9.62
C ILE A 19 0.93 -7.77 -10.93
N ASN A 20 -0.29 -8.30 -10.93
CA ASN A 20 -1.15 -8.33 -12.12
C ASN A 20 -1.57 -6.92 -12.55
N THR A 21 -1.90 -6.03 -11.59
CA THR A 21 -2.17 -4.62 -11.89
C THR A 21 -0.97 -3.96 -12.54
N LEU A 22 0.24 -4.18 -11.99
CA LEU A 22 1.45 -3.62 -12.55
C LEU A 22 1.73 -4.15 -13.96
N LYS A 23 1.52 -5.44 -14.18
CA LYS A 23 1.66 -6.04 -15.51
C LYS A 23 0.74 -5.38 -16.55
N LEU A 24 -0.53 -5.18 -16.21
CA LEU A 24 -1.48 -4.49 -17.10
C LEU A 24 -1.05 -3.05 -17.42
N ILE A 25 -0.49 -2.34 -16.44
CA ILE A 25 0.09 -1.01 -16.65
C ILE A 25 1.27 -1.08 -17.62
N GLN A 26 2.21 -2.01 -17.42
CA GLN A 26 3.37 -2.19 -18.28
C GLN A 26 2.98 -2.59 -19.71
N ASP A 27 2.04 -3.52 -19.87
CA ASP A 27 1.51 -3.94 -21.17
C ASP A 27 0.88 -2.76 -21.93
N THR A 28 0.13 -1.90 -21.22
CA THR A 28 -0.48 -0.69 -21.78
C THR A 28 0.57 0.35 -22.20
N LEU A 29 1.64 0.48 -21.43
CA LEU A 29 2.75 1.38 -21.71
C LEU A 29 3.73 0.80 -22.73
N ARG A 30 3.64 -0.49 -23.06
CA ARG A 30 4.60 -1.26 -23.86
C ARG A 30 6.01 -1.22 -23.26
N ASP A 31 6.09 -1.33 -21.93
CA ASP A 31 7.36 -1.29 -21.17
C ASP A 31 7.67 -2.67 -20.59
N ASN A 32 8.86 -3.19 -20.91
CA ASN A 32 9.32 -4.53 -20.52
C ASN A 32 10.29 -4.54 -19.34
N LYS A 33 10.49 -3.41 -18.66
CA LYS A 33 11.39 -3.35 -17.52
C LYS A 33 10.99 -4.34 -16.44
N LYS A 34 11.95 -5.05 -15.87
CA LYS A 34 11.71 -6.01 -14.80
C LYS A 34 11.22 -5.29 -13.54
N PRO A 35 10.04 -5.63 -12.99
CA PRO A 35 9.54 -5.01 -11.76
C PRO A 35 10.39 -5.39 -10.55
N ILE A 36 10.58 -4.45 -9.65
CA ILE A 36 11.18 -4.65 -8.33
C ILE A 36 10.06 -5.03 -7.37
N LYS A 37 10.14 -6.23 -6.81
CA LYS A 37 9.15 -6.71 -5.83
C LYS A 37 9.68 -6.53 -4.42
N ALA A 38 8.83 -5.98 -3.54
CA ALA A 38 9.15 -5.75 -2.15
C ALA A 38 8.00 -6.20 -1.25
N TRP A 39 8.27 -7.09 -0.30
CA TRP A 39 7.26 -7.55 0.65
C TRP A 39 6.79 -6.42 1.58
N GLN A 40 7.63 -5.44 1.82
CA GLN A 40 7.29 -4.25 2.59
C GLN A 40 6.14 -3.45 1.97
N LEU A 41 5.85 -3.64 0.69
CA LEU A 41 4.70 -3.05 -0.02
C LEU A 41 3.44 -3.94 0.04
N ASN A 42 3.47 -5.10 0.70
CA ASN A 42 2.30 -5.96 0.87
C ASN A 42 1.16 -5.23 1.60
N GLU A 43 -0.07 -5.70 1.40
CA GLU A 43 -1.21 -5.22 2.17
C GLU A 43 -0.99 -5.49 3.66
N ARG A 44 -1.56 -4.65 4.50
CA ARG A 44 -1.58 -4.82 5.94
C ARG A 44 -2.15 -6.18 6.33
N HIS A 45 -1.52 -6.84 7.27
CA HIS A 45 -1.98 -8.11 7.79
C HIS A 45 -3.08 -7.90 8.84
N TYR A 46 -4.26 -8.45 8.55
CA TYR A 46 -5.45 -8.22 9.37
C TYR A 46 -5.62 -9.21 10.53
N GLY A 47 -4.56 -9.94 10.90
CA GLY A 47 -4.59 -10.88 12.04
C GLY A 47 -5.73 -11.87 11.96
N ALA A 48 -6.42 -12.10 13.07
CA ALA A 48 -7.53 -13.03 13.18
C ALA A 48 -8.74 -12.71 12.27
N LEU A 49 -8.76 -11.53 11.63
CA LEU A 49 -9.80 -11.19 10.64
C LEU A 49 -9.49 -11.71 9.24
N THR A 50 -8.31 -12.29 9.02
CA THR A 50 -7.88 -12.78 7.71
C THR A 50 -8.75 -13.96 7.27
N GLY A 51 -9.29 -13.90 6.05
CA GLY A 51 -10.11 -14.97 5.46
C GLY A 51 -11.57 -15.00 5.94
N LEU A 52 -11.97 -14.12 6.86
CA LEU A 52 -13.33 -14.07 7.34
C LEU A 52 -14.23 -13.17 6.49
N ASN A 53 -15.51 -13.51 6.42
CA ASN A 53 -16.51 -12.68 5.75
C ASN A 53 -16.70 -11.37 6.51
N LYS A 54 -16.71 -10.24 5.78
CA LYS A 54 -16.81 -8.90 6.37
C LYS A 54 -18.13 -8.68 7.10
N ASP A 55 -19.22 -9.19 6.57
CA ASP A 55 -20.56 -8.98 7.13
C ASP A 55 -20.75 -9.82 8.41
N GLU A 56 -20.31 -11.08 8.40
CA GLU A 56 -20.28 -11.92 9.60
C GLU A 56 -19.43 -11.30 10.73
N MET A 57 -18.31 -10.66 10.37
CA MET A 57 -17.47 -10.02 11.36
C MET A 57 -18.11 -8.74 11.94
N ARG A 58 -18.86 -8.00 11.12
CA ARG A 58 -19.65 -6.84 11.58
C ARG A 58 -20.75 -7.27 12.56
N GLU A 59 -21.46 -8.34 12.23
CA GLU A 59 -22.48 -8.91 13.11
C GLU A 59 -21.91 -9.36 14.46
N LYS A 60 -20.71 -9.99 14.47
CA LYS A 60 -20.08 -10.53 15.69
C LYS A 60 -19.39 -9.47 16.55
N LEU A 61 -18.72 -8.50 15.93
CA LEU A 61 -17.85 -7.53 16.63
C LEU A 61 -18.43 -6.12 16.70
N GLY A 62 -19.49 -5.84 15.94
CA GLY A 62 -20.07 -4.53 15.77
C GLY A 62 -19.30 -3.65 14.77
N ASP A 63 -20.01 -2.74 14.12
CA ASP A 63 -19.46 -1.84 13.10
C ASP A 63 -18.32 -0.96 13.64
N ASP A 64 -18.47 -0.42 14.85
CA ASP A 64 -17.48 0.47 15.47
C ASP A 64 -16.13 -0.22 15.67
N LYS A 65 -16.13 -1.48 16.14
CA LYS A 65 -14.89 -2.22 16.36
C LYS A 65 -14.21 -2.57 15.04
N ILE A 66 -14.97 -2.97 14.02
CA ILE A 66 -14.47 -3.24 12.68
C ILE A 66 -13.92 -1.95 12.04
N LEU A 67 -14.63 -0.84 12.20
CA LEU A 67 -14.16 0.46 11.69
C LEU A 67 -12.85 0.88 12.35
N LYS A 68 -12.74 0.74 13.68
CA LYS A 68 -11.50 0.99 14.42
C LYS A 68 -10.33 0.15 13.90
N PHE A 69 -10.52 -1.16 13.73
CA PHE A 69 -9.49 -2.03 13.17
C PHE A 69 -9.08 -1.65 11.75
N ARG A 70 -9.99 -1.13 10.95
CA ARG A 70 -9.72 -0.79 9.54
C ARG A 70 -9.11 0.59 9.35
N ARG A 71 -9.44 1.55 10.21
CA ARG A 71 -9.14 2.98 10.00
C ARG A 71 -8.16 3.59 10.98
N SER A 72 -8.10 3.10 12.22
CA SER A 72 -7.19 3.66 13.22
C SER A 72 -5.72 3.54 12.82
N TRP A 73 -4.92 4.40 13.42
CA TRP A 73 -3.48 4.43 13.19
C TRP A 73 -2.76 3.24 13.86
N ASP A 74 -3.06 2.98 15.13
CA ASP A 74 -2.28 2.08 15.99
C ASP A 74 -3.08 0.89 16.55
N ILE A 75 -4.41 0.85 16.32
CA ILE A 75 -5.23 -0.29 16.76
C ILE A 75 -5.15 -1.40 15.72
N LYS A 76 -4.86 -2.62 16.17
CA LYS A 76 -4.77 -3.81 15.33
C LYS A 76 -5.69 -4.92 15.85
N PRO A 77 -6.17 -5.79 14.94
CA PRO A 77 -6.91 -7.01 15.32
C PRO A 77 -6.03 -7.95 16.14
N ASP A 78 -6.67 -8.90 16.81
CA ASP A 78 -5.98 -9.98 17.48
C ASP A 78 -5.05 -10.74 16.51
N PRO A 79 -3.93 -11.30 16.98
CA PRO A 79 -3.00 -12.04 16.13
C PRO A 79 -3.64 -13.28 15.55
N LEU A 80 -3.30 -13.62 14.30
CA LEU A 80 -3.65 -14.89 13.70
C LEU A 80 -2.65 -15.96 14.16
N SER A 81 -3.17 -17.12 14.56
CA SER A 81 -2.31 -18.25 14.91
C SER A 81 -1.42 -18.66 13.73
N ARG A 82 -0.14 -18.90 13.99
CA ARG A 82 0.81 -19.37 12.97
C ARG A 82 0.49 -20.76 12.40
N ASN A 83 -0.35 -21.53 13.10
CA ASN A 83 -0.85 -22.80 12.61
C ASN A 83 -2.08 -22.66 11.68
N ASN A 84 -2.64 -21.44 11.55
CA ASN A 84 -3.76 -21.20 10.66
C ASN A 84 -3.29 -21.26 9.20
N PRO A 85 -3.97 -21.98 8.29
CA PRO A 85 -3.56 -22.12 6.89
C PRO A 85 -3.55 -20.79 6.14
N TYR A 86 -4.32 -19.80 6.56
CA TYR A 86 -4.32 -18.44 5.98
C TYR A 86 -3.24 -17.53 6.54
N HIS A 87 -2.45 -17.99 7.52
CA HIS A 87 -1.33 -17.19 8.00
C HIS A 87 -0.26 -17.06 6.92
N PRO A 88 0.28 -15.86 6.63
CA PRO A 88 1.28 -15.66 5.57
C PRO A 88 2.48 -16.60 5.65
N ILE A 89 2.88 -17.02 6.85
CA ILE A 89 3.99 -17.94 7.06
C ILE A 89 3.81 -19.32 6.36
N ASN A 90 2.54 -19.69 6.08
CA ASN A 90 2.14 -20.94 5.46
C ASN A 90 1.84 -20.78 3.96
N ILE A 91 1.99 -19.57 3.41
CA ILE A 91 1.66 -19.26 2.02
C ILE A 91 2.95 -19.12 1.21
N ASP A 92 3.02 -19.82 0.07
CA ASP A 92 4.20 -19.88 -0.80
C ASP A 92 4.75 -18.51 -1.22
N THR A 93 3.88 -17.56 -1.46
CA THR A 93 4.25 -16.19 -1.85
C THR A 93 5.17 -15.51 -0.83
N TYR A 94 5.13 -15.94 0.43
CA TYR A 94 5.90 -15.34 1.52
C TYR A 94 7.16 -16.14 1.91
N LYS A 95 7.45 -17.25 1.26
CA LYS A 95 8.57 -18.15 1.60
C LYS A 95 9.95 -17.49 1.63
N THR A 96 10.13 -16.43 0.82
CA THR A 96 11.42 -15.72 0.73
C THR A 96 11.54 -14.59 1.75
N ILE A 97 10.49 -14.33 2.53
CA ILE A 97 10.50 -13.32 3.59
C ILE A 97 11.04 -13.99 4.86
N PRO A 98 12.00 -13.36 5.57
CA PRO A 98 12.44 -13.86 6.88
C PRO A 98 11.25 -14.08 7.81
N ARG A 99 11.18 -15.26 8.44
CA ARG A 99 9.99 -15.67 9.24
C ARG A 99 9.66 -14.71 10.38
N GLU A 100 10.69 -14.07 10.96
CA GLU A 100 10.58 -13.06 12.01
C GLU A 100 10.00 -11.72 11.50
N LYS A 101 10.04 -11.48 10.20
CA LYS A 101 9.47 -10.29 9.55
C LYS A 101 8.03 -10.49 9.10
N ILE A 102 7.50 -11.71 9.20
CA ILE A 102 6.11 -12.01 8.86
C ILE A 102 5.23 -11.74 10.08
N PRO A 103 4.35 -10.71 10.05
CA PRO A 103 3.56 -10.33 11.20
C PRO A 103 2.38 -11.28 11.43
N ASP A 104 2.03 -11.54 12.68
CA ASP A 104 0.81 -12.26 13.05
C ASP A 104 -0.43 -11.33 12.99
N THR A 105 -0.23 -10.02 13.06
CA THR A 105 -1.22 -8.94 12.89
C THR A 105 -0.51 -7.60 12.70
N GLU A 106 -1.16 -6.64 12.04
CA GLU A 106 -0.63 -5.27 11.86
C GLU A 106 -1.69 -4.19 12.12
N SER A 107 -1.27 -3.10 12.75
CA SER A 107 -1.90 -1.79 12.65
C SER A 107 -1.45 -1.06 11.38
N LEU A 108 -2.02 0.13 11.12
CA LEU A 108 -1.49 0.98 10.04
C LEU A 108 -0.09 1.52 10.39
N LYS A 109 0.19 1.72 11.68
CA LYS A 109 1.52 2.12 12.17
C LYS A 109 2.57 1.05 11.87
N ASP A 110 2.30 -0.22 12.18
CA ASP A 110 3.22 -1.33 11.86
C ASP A 110 3.47 -1.41 10.33
N THR A 111 2.42 -1.25 9.52
CA THR A 111 2.54 -1.17 8.06
C THR A 111 3.40 0.01 7.62
N TYR A 112 3.20 1.19 8.21
CA TYR A 112 3.98 2.39 7.93
C TYR A 112 5.47 2.19 8.22
N GLU A 113 5.82 1.60 9.36
CA GLU A 113 7.21 1.38 9.75
C GLU A 113 7.97 0.55 8.70
N ARG A 114 7.40 -0.60 8.25
CA ARG A 114 8.04 -1.42 7.22
C ARG A 114 8.06 -0.77 5.83
N VAL A 115 7.02 -0.01 5.48
CA VAL A 115 6.97 0.72 4.20
C VAL A 115 8.03 1.82 4.20
N MET A 116 8.22 2.55 5.32
CA MET A 116 9.23 3.61 5.41
C MET A 116 10.66 3.06 5.42
N GLU A 117 10.90 1.91 6.06
CA GLU A 117 12.18 1.21 5.97
C GLU A 117 12.56 0.98 4.49
N TYR A 118 11.63 0.45 3.71
CA TYR A 118 11.86 0.19 2.28
C TYR A 118 11.93 1.46 1.43
N TYR A 119 11.07 2.44 1.72
CA TYR A 119 11.09 3.73 1.03
C TYR A 119 12.47 4.38 1.14
N ASN A 120 13.01 4.49 2.35
CA ASN A 120 14.33 5.09 2.59
C ASN A 120 15.46 4.28 1.96
N TYR A 121 15.38 2.95 2.02
CA TYR A 121 16.41 2.06 1.47
C TYR A 121 16.45 2.05 -0.06
N SER A 122 15.29 2.02 -0.72
CA SER A 122 15.22 1.72 -2.16
C SER A 122 14.60 2.82 -3.01
N ILE A 123 13.51 3.46 -2.54
CA ILE A 123 12.72 4.38 -3.36
C ILE A 123 13.28 5.80 -3.32
N TYR A 124 13.61 6.29 -2.14
CA TYR A 124 14.01 7.68 -1.91
C TYR A 124 15.21 8.10 -2.76
N ASN A 125 16.25 7.27 -2.83
CA ASN A 125 17.43 7.55 -3.64
C ASN A 125 17.11 7.69 -5.15
N LYS A 126 16.15 6.92 -5.64
CA LYS A 126 15.70 7.02 -7.04
C LYS A 126 14.93 8.31 -7.31
N LEU A 127 14.17 8.79 -6.33
CA LEU A 127 13.52 10.10 -6.43
C LEU A 127 14.53 11.24 -6.41
N LEU A 128 15.59 11.15 -5.59
CA LEU A 128 16.71 12.11 -5.61
C LEU A 128 17.45 12.14 -6.94
N GLU A 129 17.52 11.02 -7.65
CA GLU A 129 18.06 10.93 -9.02
C GLU A 129 17.07 11.43 -10.09
N ASN A 130 15.96 12.06 -9.73
CA ASN A 130 14.87 12.52 -10.60
C ASN A 130 14.26 11.40 -11.45
N LYS A 131 14.16 10.19 -10.92
CA LYS A 131 13.56 9.04 -11.61
C LYS A 131 12.05 9.00 -11.45
N ASN A 132 11.36 8.67 -12.54
CA ASN A 132 9.92 8.44 -12.54
C ASN A 132 9.61 7.00 -12.11
N ILE A 133 8.75 6.85 -11.13
CA ILE A 133 8.48 5.59 -10.46
C ILE A 133 6.99 5.27 -10.51
N VAL A 134 6.66 4.02 -10.79
CA VAL A 134 5.31 3.47 -10.58
C VAL A 134 5.36 2.47 -9.43
N ILE A 135 4.45 2.62 -8.48
CA ILE A 135 4.26 1.70 -7.35
C ILE A 135 2.86 1.11 -7.44
N SER A 136 2.77 -0.18 -7.72
CA SER A 136 1.52 -0.94 -7.63
C SER A 136 1.49 -1.71 -6.32
N ALA A 137 0.64 -1.26 -5.39
CA ALA A 137 0.57 -1.82 -4.04
C ALA A 137 -0.89 -1.89 -3.55
N HIS A 138 -1.14 -1.65 -2.26
CA HIS A 138 -2.43 -1.87 -1.63
C HIS A 138 -2.88 -0.64 -0.86
N GLY A 139 -4.18 -0.58 -0.53
CA GLY A 139 -4.76 0.56 0.14
C GLY A 139 -3.96 1.01 1.37
N ASN A 140 -3.59 0.10 2.27
CA ASN A 140 -2.87 0.49 3.50
C ASN A 140 -1.39 0.79 3.26
N SER A 141 -0.69 0.09 2.38
CA SER A 141 0.70 0.44 2.05
C SER A 141 0.80 1.78 1.31
N ILE A 142 -0.17 2.10 0.43
CA ILE A 142 -0.25 3.43 -0.21
C ILE A 142 -0.62 4.50 0.82
N ARG A 143 -1.57 4.23 1.73
CA ARG A 143 -1.89 5.16 2.84
C ARG A 143 -0.67 5.45 3.71
N ALA A 144 0.16 4.46 3.97
CA ALA A 144 1.43 4.64 4.69
C ALA A 144 2.39 5.61 3.96
N LEU A 145 2.56 5.43 2.65
CA LEU A 145 3.33 6.36 1.82
C LEU A 145 2.72 7.78 1.84
N CYS A 146 1.42 7.90 1.66
CA CYS A 146 0.71 9.17 1.71
C CYS A 146 0.87 9.87 3.07
N LYS A 147 0.77 9.14 4.19
CA LYS A 147 0.98 9.70 5.53
C LYS A 147 2.34 10.39 5.63
N PHE A 148 3.38 9.78 5.12
CA PHE A 148 4.72 10.33 5.11
C PHE A 148 4.85 11.53 4.17
N LEU A 149 4.51 11.34 2.89
CA LEU A 149 4.71 12.34 1.85
C LEU A 149 3.91 13.62 2.11
N PHE A 150 2.67 13.49 2.60
CA PHE A 150 1.78 14.63 2.87
C PHE A 150 1.77 15.06 4.35
N LYS A 151 2.64 14.48 5.18
CA LYS A 151 2.77 14.82 6.62
C LYS A 151 1.44 14.74 7.37
N LEU A 152 0.61 13.74 7.02
CA LEU A 152 -0.72 13.60 7.61
C LEU A 152 -0.63 13.19 9.09
N ASP A 153 -1.44 13.83 9.93
CA ASP A 153 -1.64 13.40 11.31
C ASP A 153 -2.46 12.08 11.39
N ASN A 154 -2.68 11.58 12.61
CA ASN A 154 -3.40 10.32 12.81
C ASN A 154 -4.90 10.42 12.52
N GLN A 155 -5.48 11.61 12.60
CA GLN A 155 -6.89 11.83 12.28
C GLN A 155 -7.08 11.85 10.75
N LYS A 156 -6.27 12.64 10.04
CA LYS A 156 -6.34 12.74 8.58
C LYS A 156 -6.08 11.40 7.89
N ILE A 157 -5.08 10.62 8.36
CA ILE A 157 -4.82 9.31 7.75
C ILE A 157 -5.96 8.32 7.96
N SER A 158 -6.74 8.44 9.04
CA SER A 158 -7.91 7.58 9.27
C SER A 158 -9.02 7.83 8.24
N LEU A 159 -9.11 9.05 7.73
CA LEU A 159 -10.11 9.47 6.74
C LEU A 159 -9.67 9.24 5.30
N LEU A 160 -8.36 9.11 5.05
CA LEU A 160 -7.84 8.93 3.69
C LEU A 160 -8.30 7.61 3.09
N GLU A 161 -8.97 7.69 1.95
CA GLU A 161 -9.31 6.55 1.10
C GLU A 161 -8.47 6.54 -0.18
N ILE A 162 -8.04 5.34 -0.57
CA ILE A 162 -7.33 5.13 -1.83
C ILE A 162 -8.26 4.34 -2.76
N PRO A 163 -8.77 4.94 -3.83
CA PRO A 163 -9.67 4.26 -4.76
C PRO A 163 -8.90 3.16 -5.52
N THR A 164 -9.50 1.98 -5.59
CA THR A 164 -8.90 0.85 -6.31
C THR A 164 -8.81 1.15 -7.80
N GLY A 165 -7.63 0.93 -8.38
CA GLY A 165 -7.41 1.08 -9.82
C GLY A 165 -7.44 2.51 -10.34
N ASN A 166 -7.33 3.51 -9.47
CA ASN A 166 -7.19 4.91 -9.84
C ASN A 166 -5.78 5.40 -9.50
N PRO A 167 -4.91 5.67 -10.48
CA PRO A 167 -3.54 6.11 -10.19
C PRO A 167 -3.51 7.48 -9.52
N LEU A 168 -2.74 7.58 -8.44
CA LEU A 168 -2.40 8.84 -7.78
C LEU A 168 -1.06 9.33 -8.33
N LEU A 169 -1.08 10.45 -9.07
CA LEU A 169 0.11 11.13 -9.54
C LEU A 169 0.61 12.10 -8.46
N ILE A 170 1.89 12.01 -8.13
CA ILE A 170 2.57 12.92 -7.21
C ILE A 170 3.81 13.45 -7.91
N ASN A 171 3.88 14.76 -8.15
CA ASN A 171 5.06 15.43 -8.68
C ASN A 171 5.87 16.03 -7.54
N LEU A 172 7.17 15.79 -7.57
CA LEU A 172 8.13 16.28 -6.59
C LEU A 172 9.12 17.23 -7.26
N ASN A 173 9.55 18.28 -6.55
CA ASN A 173 10.66 19.12 -6.98
C ASN A 173 12.02 18.50 -6.57
N SER A 174 13.12 19.15 -6.91
CA SER A 174 14.48 18.71 -6.55
C SER A 174 14.75 18.62 -5.04
N LYS A 175 13.93 19.28 -4.22
CA LYS A 175 13.98 19.21 -2.74
C LYS A 175 13.06 18.11 -2.17
N GLN A 176 12.45 17.29 -3.03
CA GLN A 176 11.46 16.27 -2.66
C GLN A 176 10.18 16.85 -2.03
N GLU A 177 9.85 18.11 -2.33
CA GLU A 177 8.60 18.73 -1.94
C GLU A 177 7.54 18.47 -3.01
N ILE A 178 6.30 18.22 -2.60
CA ILE A 178 5.20 17.97 -3.51
C ILE A 178 4.80 19.27 -4.20
N THR A 179 4.82 19.26 -5.53
CA THR A 179 4.40 20.39 -6.37
C THR A 179 3.02 20.19 -6.98
N GLU A 180 2.63 18.93 -7.18
CA GLU A 180 1.32 18.56 -7.67
C GLU A 180 0.92 17.18 -7.14
N CYS A 181 -0.35 17.02 -6.81
CA CYS A 181 -0.94 15.72 -6.50
C CYS A 181 -2.35 15.64 -7.07
N LYS A 182 -2.62 14.56 -7.82
CA LYS A 182 -3.96 14.32 -8.38
C LYS A 182 -4.20 12.86 -8.71
N TYR A 183 -5.45 12.43 -8.60
CA TYR A 183 -5.89 11.19 -9.23
C TYR A 183 -6.08 11.40 -10.73
N LEU A 184 -5.69 10.39 -11.54
CA LEU A 184 -5.83 10.50 -13.01
C LEU A 184 -7.29 10.40 -13.45
N ASP A 185 -8.09 9.61 -12.76
CA ASP A 185 -9.54 9.55 -12.94
C ASP A 185 -10.23 10.43 -11.89
N LYS A 186 -10.56 11.65 -12.29
CA LYS A 186 -11.15 12.66 -11.40
C LYS A 186 -12.57 12.31 -10.95
N ASP A 187 -13.34 11.64 -11.80
CA ASP A 187 -14.75 11.31 -11.50
C ASP A 187 -14.84 10.27 -10.39
N ARG A 188 -13.88 9.35 -10.34
CA ARG A 188 -13.77 8.32 -9.31
C ARG A 188 -13.10 8.80 -8.01
N ALA A 189 -12.66 10.04 -7.95
CA ALA A 189 -11.90 10.59 -6.83
C ALA A 189 -12.46 11.91 -6.28
N LYS A 190 -13.55 12.42 -6.82
CA LYS A 190 -14.08 13.77 -6.51
C LYS A 190 -14.41 13.99 -5.03
N ASP A 191 -14.74 12.94 -4.30
CA ASP A 191 -15.12 12.98 -2.88
C ASP A 191 -13.97 12.57 -1.94
N LEU A 192 -12.78 12.32 -2.50
CA LEU A 192 -11.62 11.92 -1.70
C LEU A 192 -10.83 13.13 -1.22
N LEU A 193 -10.45 13.11 0.06
CA LEU A 193 -9.53 14.09 0.60
C LEU A 193 -8.18 13.97 -0.14
N ILE A 194 -7.96 14.88 -1.06
CA ILE A 194 -6.66 15.13 -1.65
C ILE A 194 -6.14 16.37 -0.92
N PHE A 195 -5.30 16.20 0.02
CA PHE A 195 -4.44 17.06 0.86
C PHE A 195 -4.62 18.58 0.77
#